data_f5eb5a8e21b73f32db2f440823332522
#
_entry.id   f5eb5a8e21b73f32db2f440823332522
#
_cell.length_a   1.000
_cell.length_b   1.000
_cell.length_c   1.000
_cell.angle_alpha   90.00
_cell.angle_beta   90.00
_cell.angle_gamma   90.00
#
_symmetry.space_group_name_H-M   'P 1'
#
loop_
_entity.id
_entity.type
_entity.pdbx_description
1 polymer ?
#
loop_
_entity_poly.entity_id
_entity_poly.type
_entity_poly.pdbx_seq_one_letter_code
_entity_poly.pdbx_strand_id
1 'polypeptide(L)'
;MQFGATVFALLWGFPFLVSGEGLSRSTAGALLTTFVLAGMVAAPFMGVLVDRHPLRRSWLVLGLTTLTASTWAVVLALPHRAPLWLLIVLVLVLALGGPGSLIGFDFARTFNPPNRLGTATGIVNVGGFVAALLTILLVGLVLDAMSTGAEYSLNAFRAALSVQFVVWFVGSVGIVRTRRLVRARLAKQGVVVPPIREALARDQRLRREQRRLKDAESESGWDERPDS
;
A
#
# COMPACT_ATOMS: atom_id res chain seq x y z
N MET A 1 -8.20 0.51 2.98
CA MET A 1 -7.21 -0.34 3.64
C MET A 1 -5.89 0.40 3.91
N GLN A 2 -5.14 0.80 2.90
CA GLN A 2 -3.85 1.50 3.09
C GLN A 2 -4.01 2.88 3.73
N PHE A 3 -5.03 3.63 3.34
CA PHE A 3 -5.36 4.92 3.94
C PHE A 3 -5.67 4.80 5.45
N GLY A 4 -6.37 3.73 5.86
CA GLY A 4 -6.62 3.44 7.28
C GLY A 4 -5.34 3.23 8.08
N ALA A 5 -4.35 2.52 7.52
CA ALA A 5 -3.05 2.34 8.17
C ALA A 5 -2.29 3.67 8.35
N THR A 6 -2.44 4.60 7.41
CA THR A 6 -1.82 5.93 7.50
C THR A 6 -2.47 6.79 8.57
N VAL A 7 -3.79 6.88 8.57
CA VAL A 7 -4.54 7.66 9.58
C VAL A 7 -4.34 7.06 10.98
N PHE A 8 -4.30 5.73 11.07
CA PHE A 8 -3.96 5.04 12.29
C PHE A 8 -2.57 5.42 12.80
N ALA A 9 -1.55 5.41 11.95
CA ALA A 9 -0.19 5.78 12.34
C ALA A 9 -0.12 7.21 12.90
N LEU A 10 -0.94 8.13 12.36
CA LEU A 10 -0.99 9.51 12.84
C LEU A 10 -1.73 9.65 14.19
N LEU A 11 -2.73 8.83 14.49
CA LEU A 11 -3.51 8.95 15.71
C LEU A 11 -2.95 8.09 16.85
N TRP A 12 -2.81 6.78 16.61
CA TRP A 12 -2.36 5.83 17.61
C TRP A 12 -0.85 5.57 17.59
N GLY A 13 -0.16 5.99 16.52
CA GLY A 13 1.27 5.77 16.36
C GLY A 13 2.08 6.44 17.47
N PHE A 14 1.80 7.70 17.80
CA PHE A 14 2.54 8.39 18.87
C PHE A 14 2.32 7.77 20.26
N PRO A 15 1.07 7.51 20.71
CA PRO A 15 0.83 6.81 21.97
C PRO A 15 1.46 5.41 22.01
N PHE A 16 1.39 4.64 20.91
CA PHE A 16 2.02 3.33 20.81
C PHE A 16 3.54 3.42 20.99
N LEU A 17 4.21 4.35 20.31
CA LEU A 17 5.66 4.50 20.39
C LEU A 17 6.12 4.98 21.78
N VAL A 18 5.38 5.88 22.41
CA VAL A 18 5.75 6.45 23.72
C VAL A 18 5.32 5.53 24.87
N SER A 19 4.04 5.22 24.98
CA SER A 19 3.50 4.46 26.13
C SER A 19 3.68 2.95 25.95
N GLY A 20 3.51 2.42 24.73
CA GLY A 20 3.69 1.01 24.43
C GLY A 20 5.16 0.62 24.36
N GLU A 21 5.89 1.18 23.44
CA GLU A 21 7.30 0.83 23.17
C GLU A 21 8.29 1.56 24.11
N GLY A 22 7.84 2.57 24.86
CA GLY A 22 8.65 3.28 25.87
C GLY A 22 9.73 4.18 25.26
N LEU A 23 9.52 4.65 24.03
CA LEU A 23 10.43 5.62 23.42
C LEU A 23 10.28 7.00 24.02
N SER A 24 11.35 7.80 23.96
CA SER A 24 11.25 9.22 24.29
C SER A 24 10.30 9.95 23.33
N ARG A 25 9.65 11.01 23.77
CA ARG A 25 8.77 11.82 22.93
C ARG A 25 9.49 12.39 21.70
N SER A 26 10.76 12.75 21.84
CA SER A 26 11.60 13.23 20.72
C SER A 26 11.85 12.13 19.68
N THR A 27 12.19 10.92 20.11
CA THR A 27 12.39 9.78 19.20
C THR A 27 11.10 9.39 18.49
N ALA A 28 9.97 9.35 19.21
CA ALA A 28 8.66 9.08 18.61
C ALA A 28 8.27 10.16 17.59
N GLY A 29 8.50 11.44 17.91
CA GLY A 29 8.29 12.55 16.99
C GLY A 29 9.17 12.45 15.73
N ALA A 30 10.46 12.10 15.90
CA ALA A 30 11.38 11.89 14.76
C ALA A 30 10.92 10.74 13.85
N LEU A 31 10.43 9.64 14.43
CA LEU A 31 9.87 8.51 13.65
C LEU A 31 8.63 8.92 12.85
N LEU A 32 7.72 9.69 13.45
CA LEU A 32 6.53 10.18 12.73
C LEU A 32 6.89 11.21 11.65
N THR A 33 7.89 12.05 11.89
CA THR A 33 8.43 12.94 10.84
C THR A 33 9.04 12.12 9.69
N THR A 34 9.82 11.09 10.00
CA THR A 34 10.35 10.15 9.01
C THR A 34 9.24 9.47 8.21
N PHE A 35 8.15 9.07 8.87
CA PHE A 35 6.97 8.52 8.20
C PHE A 35 6.40 9.48 7.14
N VAL A 36 6.21 10.76 7.50
CA VAL A 36 5.68 11.76 6.56
C VAL A 36 6.64 12.01 5.40
N LEU A 37 7.93 12.24 5.68
CA LEU A 37 8.94 12.50 4.66
C LEU A 37 9.12 11.30 3.72
N ALA A 38 9.17 10.08 4.26
CA ALA A 38 9.25 8.87 3.44
C ALA A 38 8.01 8.69 2.55
N GLY A 39 6.82 9.03 3.03
CA GLY A 39 5.58 9.03 2.24
C GLY A 39 5.63 10.03 1.07
N MET A 40 6.17 11.24 1.31
CA MET A 40 6.37 12.24 0.25
C MET A 40 7.34 11.74 -0.82
N VAL A 41 8.46 11.14 -0.42
CA VAL A 41 9.43 10.56 -1.36
C VAL A 41 8.85 9.36 -2.10
N ALA A 42 8.08 8.50 -1.43
CA ALA A 42 7.48 7.32 -2.04
C ALA A 42 6.38 7.65 -3.08
N ALA A 43 5.71 8.79 -2.96
CA ALA A 43 4.57 9.13 -3.81
C ALA A 43 4.88 9.13 -5.32
N PRO A 44 5.94 9.80 -5.83
CA PRO A 44 6.26 9.78 -7.25
C PRO A 44 6.65 8.39 -7.74
N PHE A 45 7.37 7.60 -6.94
CA PHE A 45 7.74 6.22 -7.31
C PHE A 45 6.51 5.31 -7.43
N MET A 46 5.56 5.44 -6.51
CA MET A 46 4.30 4.71 -6.58
C MET A 46 3.47 5.11 -7.78
N GLY A 47 3.42 6.40 -8.14
CA GLY A 47 2.76 6.87 -9.36
C GLY A 47 3.34 6.21 -10.60
N VAL A 48 4.65 6.28 -10.80
CA VAL A 48 5.34 5.65 -11.94
C VAL A 48 5.13 4.13 -11.98
N LEU A 49 5.12 3.46 -10.81
CA LEU A 49 4.93 2.01 -10.72
C LEU A 49 3.51 1.61 -11.14
N VAL A 50 2.51 2.39 -10.74
CA VAL A 50 1.09 2.17 -11.06
C VAL A 50 0.83 2.42 -12.55
N ASP A 51 1.38 3.48 -13.12
CA ASP A 51 1.21 3.85 -14.54
C ASP A 51 1.86 2.83 -15.47
N ARG A 52 3.04 2.35 -15.12
CA ARG A 52 3.74 1.33 -15.93
C ARG A 52 3.06 -0.04 -15.93
N HIS A 53 2.21 -0.34 -14.93
CA HIS A 53 1.65 -1.68 -14.76
C HIS A 53 0.14 -1.65 -14.47
N PRO A 54 -0.71 -1.13 -15.37
CA PRO A 54 -2.14 -0.94 -15.11
C PRO A 54 -2.89 -2.24 -14.79
N LEU A 55 -2.49 -3.36 -15.40
CA LEU A 55 -3.11 -4.68 -15.13
C LEU A 55 -2.65 -5.33 -13.84
N ARG A 56 -1.62 -4.78 -13.17
CA ARG A 56 -1.03 -5.32 -11.94
C ARG A 56 -1.41 -4.53 -10.68
N ARG A 57 -2.18 -3.45 -10.80
CA ARG A 57 -2.60 -2.58 -9.67
C ARG A 57 -3.15 -3.37 -8.49
N SER A 58 -3.99 -4.38 -8.72
CA SER A 58 -4.54 -5.23 -7.64
C SER A 58 -3.45 -6.00 -6.89
N TRP A 59 -2.39 -6.46 -7.59
CA TRP A 59 -1.27 -7.15 -6.95
C TRP A 59 -0.37 -6.20 -6.17
N LEU A 60 -0.22 -4.96 -6.64
CA LEU A 60 0.50 -3.93 -5.88
C LEU A 60 -0.19 -3.64 -4.56
N VAL A 61 -1.52 -3.46 -4.57
CA VAL A 61 -2.29 -3.25 -3.34
C VAL A 61 -2.18 -4.45 -2.40
N LEU A 62 -2.34 -5.67 -2.91
CA LEU A 62 -2.22 -6.88 -2.09
C LEU A 62 -0.79 -7.04 -1.55
N GLY A 63 0.24 -6.77 -2.35
CA GLY A 63 1.64 -6.81 -1.93
C GLY A 63 1.94 -5.81 -0.83
N LEU A 64 1.51 -4.56 -0.97
CA LEU A 64 1.64 -3.53 0.07
C LEU A 64 0.89 -3.91 1.34
N THR A 65 -0.33 -4.44 1.22
CA THR A 65 -1.11 -4.87 2.38
C THR A 65 -0.43 -6.03 3.10
N THR A 66 0.08 -7.01 2.35
CA THR A 66 0.83 -8.15 2.93
C THR A 66 2.11 -7.67 3.61
N LEU A 67 2.87 -6.78 2.96
CA LEU A 67 4.09 -6.20 3.54
C LEU A 67 3.78 -5.48 4.86
N THR A 68 2.76 -4.61 4.86
CA THR A 68 2.33 -3.88 6.07
C THR A 68 1.87 -4.86 7.16
N ALA A 69 1.04 -5.84 6.81
CA ALA A 69 0.54 -6.84 7.76
C ALA A 69 1.68 -7.69 8.33
N SER A 70 2.63 -8.14 7.50
CA SER A 70 3.79 -8.92 7.95
C SER A 70 4.68 -8.12 8.89
N THR A 71 4.97 -6.86 8.59
CA THR A 71 5.79 -5.99 9.45
C THR A 71 5.11 -5.77 10.79
N TRP A 72 3.80 -5.48 10.82
CA TRP A 72 3.04 -5.39 12.05
C TRP A 72 3.00 -6.71 12.82
N ALA A 73 2.80 -7.84 12.13
CA ALA A 73 2.80 -9.15 12.77
C ALA A 73 4.13 -9.42 13.50
N VAL A 74 5.26 -9.07 12.89
CA VAL A 74 6.57 -9.20 13.53
C VAL A 74 6.67 -8.30 14.76
N VAL A 75 6.28 -7.03 14.68
CA VAL A 75 6.33 -6.09 15.81
C VAL A 75 5.44 -6.55 16.96
N LEU A 76 4.21 -6.96 16.67
CA LEU A 76 3.25 -7.36 17.71
C LEU A 76 3.52 -8.74 18.32
N ALA A 77 4.24 -9.62 17.60
CA ALA A 77 4.62 -10.95 18.07
C ALA A 77 5.83 -10.96 19.01
N LEU A 78 6.60 -9.87 19.09
CA LEU A 78 7.76 -9.80 19.98
C LEU A 78 7.32 -9.88 21.45
N PRO A 79 7.95 -10.70 22.29
CA PRO A 79 7.61 -10.80 23.71
C PRO A 79 8.01 -9.55 24.52
N HIS A 80 8.95 -8.76 24.01
CA HIS A 80 9.49 -7.53 24.60
C HIS A 80 9.27 -6.33 23.67
N ARG A 81 9.70 -5.15 24.09
CA ARG A 81 9.66 -3.94 23.26
C ARG A 81 10.44 -4.12 21.98
N ALA A 82 9.90 -3.61 20.88
CA ALA A 82 10.54 -3.75 19.58
C ALA A 82 11.84 -2.91 19.51
N PRO A 83 12.92 -3.43 18.93
CA PRO A 83 14.14 -2.67 18.73
C PRO A 83 13.89 -1.51 17.76
N LEU A 84 14.61 -0.40 17.95
CA LEU A 84 14.40 0.84 17.20
C LEU A 84 14.49 0.63 15.68
N TRP A 85 15.41 -0.22 15.20
CA TRP A 85 15.54 -0.50 13.77
C TRP A 85 14.26 -1.11 13.18
N LEU A 86 13.56 -1.97 13.94
CA LEU A 86 12.32 -2.59 13.48
C LEU A 86 11.16 -1.56 13.44
N LEU A 87 11.13 -0.63 14.39
CA LEU A 87 10.18 0.47 14.38
C LEU A 87 10.45 1.44 13.22
N ILE A 88 11.72 1.67 12.86
CA ILE A 88 12.08 2.42 11.65
C ILE A 88 11.55 1.69 10.40
N VAL A 89 11.78 0.39 10.28
CA VAL A 89 11.24 -0.42 9.16
C VAL A 89 9.72 -0.34 9.11
N LEU A 90 9.04 -0.47 10.25
CA LEU A 90 7.59 -0.34 10.34
C LEU A 90 7.11 1.01 9.80
N VAL A 91 7.72 2.10 10.26
CA VAL A 91 7.38 3.47 9.86
C VAL A 91 7.59 3.68 8.35
N LEU A 92 8.69 3.18 7.79
CA LEU A 92 8.98 3.25 6.35
C LEU A 92 7.98 2.45 5.52
N VAL A 93 7.61 1.25 5.97
CA VAL A 93 6.58 0.44 5.30
C VAL A 93 5.21 1.11 5.36
N LEU A 94 4.83 1.65 6.51
CA LEU A 94 3.57 2.39 6.67
C LEU A 94 3.52 3.64 5.79
N ALA A 95 4.65 4.29 5.56
CA ALA A 95 4.75 5.48 4.70
C ALA A 95 4.33 5.19 3.24
N LEU A 96 4.46 3.94 2.77
CA LEU A 96 3.97 3.53 1.46
C LEU A 96 2.42 3.48 1.38
N GLY A 97 1.74 3.46 2.51
CA GLY A 97 0.28 3.33 2.59
C GLY A 97 -0.46 4.51 1.99
N GLY A 98 -0.01 5.75 2.22
CA GLY A 98 -0.59 6.96 1.65
C GLY A 98 -0.58 6.92 0.11
N PRO A 99 0.58 6.87 -0.53
CA PRO A 99 0.69 6.73 -1.98
C PRO A 99 -0.01 5.48 -2.53
N GLY A 100 0.05 4.36 -1.81
CA GLY A 100 -0.63 3.12 -2.18
C GLY A 100 -2.16 3.24 -2.22
N SER A 101 -2.75 4.15 -1.46
CA SER A 101 -4.20 4.39 -1.45
C SER A 101 -4.71 5.02 -2.76
N LEU A 102 -3.84 5.76 -3.48
CA LEU A 102 -4.18 6.40 -4.75
C LEU A 102 -4.56 5.39 -5.84
N ILE A 103 -4.10 4.15 -5.73
CA ILE A 103 -4.48 3.05 -6.64
C ILE A 103 -6.00 2.85 -6.68
N GLY A 104 -6.70 3.11 -5.57
CA GLY A 104 -8.18 3.07 -5.52
C GLY A 104 -8.83 4.08 -6.45
N PHE A 105 -8.29 5.29 -6.52
CA PHE A 105 -8.77 6.36 -7.41
C PHE A 105 -8.48 6.03 -8.88
N ASP A 106 -7.34 5.39 -9.16
CA ASP A 106 -7.01 4.94 -10.51
C ASP A 106 -7.97 3.85 -11.01
N PHE A 107 -8.42 2.95 -10.13
CA PHE A 107 -9.48 2.02 -10.46
C PHE A 107 -10.80 2.75 -10.78
N ALA A 108 -11.18 3.74 -9.96
CA ALA A 108 -12.37 4.53 -10.22
C ALA A 108 -12.31 5.22 -11.58
N ARG A 109 -11.18 5.80 -11.96
CA ARG A 109 -10.97 6.48 -13.25
C ARG A 109 -10.95 5.51 -14.43
N THR A 110 -10.37 4.33 -14.28
CA THR A 110 -10.21 3.37 -15.38
C THR A 110 -11.49 2.63 -15.74
N PHE A 111 -12.37 2.38 -14.76
CA PHE A 111 -13.55 1.52 -14.95
C PHE A 111 -14.89 2.28 -14.96
N ASN A 112 -14.87 3.61 -14.92
CA ASN A 112 -16.09 4.42 -14.96
C ASN A 112 -16.06 5.42 -16.12
N PRO A 113 -17.22 5.73 -16.74
CA PRO A 113 -17.29 6.72 -17.79
C PRO A 113 -17.05 8.14 -17.24
N PRO A 114 -16.59 9.09 -18.08
CA PRO A 114 -16.21 10.45 -17.64
C PRO A 114 -17.26 11.18 -16.84
N ASN A 115 -18.55 11.01 -17.18
CA ASN A 115 -19.67 11.65 -16.50
C ASN A 115 -19.96 11.10 -15.08
N ARG A 116 -19.33 10.00 -14.67
CA ARG A 116 -19.49 9.37 -13.34
C ARG A 116 -18.22 9.36 -12.50
N LEU A 117 -17.14 9.98 -12.97
CA LEU A 117 -15.86 9.97 -12.27
C LEU A 117 -15.93 10.60 -10.88
N GLY A 118 -16.64 11.70 -10.73
CA GLY A 118 -16.84 12.35 -9.43
C GLY A 118 -17.50 11.43 -8.41
N THR A 119 -18.59 10.76 -8.80
CA THR A 119 -19.28 9.80 -7.93
C THR A 119 -18.39 8.59 -7.60
N ALA A 120 -17.70 8.03 -8.59
CA ALA A 120 -16.83 6.87 -8.38
C ALA A 120 -15.66 7.19 -7.44
N THR A 121 -15.00 8.32 -7.61
CA THR A 121 -13.92 8.78 -6.73
C THR A 121 -14.43 9.12 -5.33
N GLY A 122 -15.62 9.71 -5.23
CA GLY A 122 -16.30 9.98 -3.96
C GLY A 122 -16.56 8.71 -3.16
N ILE A 123 -17.08 7.64 -3.79
CA ILE A 123 -17.34 6.35 -3.16
C ILE A 123 -16.01 5.73 -2.65
N VAL A 124 -14.94 5.78 -3.44
CA VAL A 124 -13.61 5.28 -3.03
C VAL A 124 -13.11 6.04 -1.80
N ASN A 125 -13.24 7.36 -1.80
CA ASN A 125 -12.81 8.22 -0.70
C ASN A 125 -13.60 7.93 0.58
N VAL A 126 -14.92 7.93 0.50
CA VAL A 126 -15.81 7.61 1.64
C VAL A 126 -15.51 6.23 2.19
N GLY A 127 -15.36 5.21 1.32
CA GLY A 127 -15.00 3.86 1.75
C GLY A 127 -13.65 3.80 2.48
N GLY A 128 -12.68 4.60 2.05
CA GLY A 128 -11.38 4.74 2.72
C GLY A 128 -11.51 5.33 4.13
N PHE A 129 -12.24 6.44 4.26
CA PHE A 129 -12.47 7.10 5.56
C PHE A 129 -13.31 6.25 6.52
N VAL A 130 -14.38 5.61 6.05
CA VAL A 130 -15.19 4.71 6.87
C VAL A 130 -14.34 3.57 7.43
N ALA A 131 -13.51 2.93 6.60
CA ALA A 131 -12.62 1.89 7.07
C ALA A 131 -11.59 2.41 8.09
N ALA A 132 -11.07 3.62 7.90
CA ALA A 132 -10.15 4.26 8.84
C ALA A 132 -10.82 4.55 10.19
N LEU A 133 -12.00 5.18 10.16
CA LEU A 133 -12.77 5.51 11.37
C LEU A 133 -13.14 4.26 12.17
N LEU A 134 -13.63 3.22 11.49
CA LEU A 134 -13.95 1.94 12.15
C LEU A 134 -12.72 1.32 12.78
N THR A 135 -11.57 1.35 12.11
CA THR A 135 -10.31 0.81 12.66
C THR A 135 -9.87 1.60 13.90
N ILE A 136 -9.88 2.93 13.82
CA ILE A 136 -9.52 3.80 14.94
C ILE A 136 -10.43 3.59 16.15
N LEU A 137 -11.73 3.52 15.90
CA LEU A 137 -12.73 3.29 16.96
C LEU A 137 -12.53 1.91 17.61
N LEU A 138 -12.38 0.86 16.82
CA LEU A 138 -12.18 -0.50 17.34
C LEU A 138 -10.89 -0.61 18.13
N VAL A 139 -9.80 0.02 17.69
CA VAL A 139 -8.53 0.07 18.44
C VAL A 139 -8.75 0.77 19.78
N GLY A 140 -9.44 1.93 19.80
CA GLY A 140 -9.74 2.65 21.04
C GLY A 140 -10.57 1.81 22.00
N LEU A 141 -11.64 1.17 21.52
CA LEU A 141 -12.50 0.33 22.36
C LEU A 141 -11.75 -0.86 22.98
N VAL A 142 -10.84 -1.49 22.21
CA VAL A 142 -10.03 -2.61 22.75
C VAL A 142 -8.99 -2.09 23.74
N LEU A 143 -8.37 -0.93 23.49
CA LEU A 143 -7.46 -0.30 24.45
C LEU A 143 -8.16 -0.01 25.76
N ASP A 144 -9.34 0.61 25.71
CA ASP A 144 -10.11 0.94 26.92
C ASP A 144 -10.57 -0.33 27.68
N ALA A 145 -11.01 -1.36 26.95
CA ALA A 145 -11.43 -2.61 27.55
C ALA A 145 -10.28 -3.40 28.22
N MET A 146 -9.04 -3.21 27.73
CA MET A 146 -7.86 -3.90 28.28
C MET A 146 -7.07 -3.05 29.29
N SER A 147 -7.48 -1.81 29.50
CA SER A 147 -6.82 -0.92 30.46
C SER A 147 -7.51 -0.95 31.80
N THR A 148 -6.75 -1.20 32.83
CA THR A 148 -7.21 -1.13 34.23
C THR A 148 -6.73 0.12 34.96
N GLY A 149 -6.07 1.07 34.26
CA GLY A 149 -5.47 2.28 34.82
C GLY A 149 -5.33 3.42 33.80
N ALA A 150 -4.65 4.49 34.22
CA ALA A 150 -4.48 5.70 33.41
C ALA A 150 -3.54 5.54 32.19
N GLU A 151 -2.72 4.50 32.15
CA GLU A 151 -1.76 4.28 31.08
C GLU A 151 -2.04 2.95 30.34
N TYR A 152 -1.94 2.98 29.01
CA TYR A 152 -2.07 1.81 28.18
C TYR A 152 -0.79 0.96 28.19
N SER A 153 -0.90 -0.30 28.57
CA SER A 153 0.22 -1.25 28.53
C SER A 153 0.59 -1.67 27.10
N LEU A 154 1.83 -2.15 26.91
CA LEU A 154 2.24 -2.72 25.62
C LEU A 154 1.33 -3.87 25.16
N ASN A 155 0.86 -4.70 26.10
CA ASN A 155 -0.05 -5.80 25.76
C ASN A 155 -1.43 -5.30 25.34
N ALA A 156 -1.94 -4.22 25.91
CA ALA A 156 -3.17 -3.58 25.48
C ALA A 156 -3.01 -3.03 24.05
N PHE A 157 -1.89 -2.38 23.74
CA PHE A 157 -1.60 -1.95 22.38
C PHE A 157 -1.51 -3.13 21.40
N ARG A 158 -0.86 -4.23 21.75
CA ARG A 158 -0.76 -5.42 20.89
C ARG A 158 -2.13 -5.99 20.54
N ALA A 159 -2.99 -6.14 21.55
CA ALA A 159 -4.35 -6.64 21.32
C ALA A 159 -5.16 -5.66 20.46
N ALA A 160 -5.14 -4.39 20.81
CA ALA A 160 -5.87 -3.36 20.08
C ALA A 160 -5.41 -3.23 18.62
N LEU A 161 -4.09 -3.21 18.39
CA LEU A 161 -3.52 -3.12 17.04
C LEU A 161 -3.75 -4.37 16.20
N SER A 162 -4.01 -5.52 16.83
CA SER A 162 -4.34 -6.75 16.11
C SER A 162 -5.68 -6.67 15.37
N VAL A 163 -6.58 -5.77 15.76
CA VAL A 163 -7.88 -5.56 15.09
C VAL A 163 -7.72 -5.20 13.60
N GLN A 164 -6.67 -4.46 13.25
CA GLN A 164 -6.40 -4.04 11.87
C GLN A 164 -6.20 -5.23 10.91
N PHE A 165 -5.74 -6.40 11.40
CA PHE A 165 -5.60 -7.59 10.56
C PHE A 165 -6.94 -8.07 10.02
N VAL A 166 -8.02 -7.95 10.78
CA VAL A 166 -9.38 -8.29 10.34
C VAL A 166 -9.78 -7.38 9.16
N VAL A 167 -9.53 -6.07 9.28
CA VAL A 167 -9.84 -5.11 8.22
C VAL A 167 -9.03 -5.40 6.95
N TRP A 168 -7.73 -5.70 7.10
CA TRP A 168 -6.88 -6.07 5.97
C TRP A 168 -7.29 -7.39 5.33
N PHE A 169 -7.67 -8.37 6.12
CA PHE A 169 -8.15 -9.66 5.63
C PHE A 169 -9.43 -9.49 4.83
N VAL A 170 -10.46 -8.85 5.39
CA VAL A 170 -11.73 -8.59 4.72
C VAL A 170 -11.53 -7.83 3.42
N GLY A 171 -10.72 -6.78 3.45
CA GLY A 171 -10.42 -6.01 2.26
C GLY A 171 -9.62 -6.79 1.20
N SER A 172 -8.66 -7.63 1.60
CA SER A 172 -7.90 -8.48 0.68
C SER A 172 -8.80 -9.52 0.01
N VAL A 173 -9.68 -10.15 0.78
CA VAL A 173 -10.71 -11.07 0.25
C VAL A 173 -11.61 -10.33 -0.74
N GLY A 174 -12.06 -9.10 -0.40
CA GLY A 174 -12.84 -8.25 -1.30
C GLY A 174 -12.15 -7.98 -2.63
N ILE A 175 -10.87 -7.61 -2.60
CA ILE A 175 -10.06 -7.37 -3.82
C ILE A 175 -9.96 -8.65 -4.66
N VAL A 176 -9.64 -9.78 -4.05
CA VAL A 176 -9.50 -11.06 -4.77
C VAL A 176 -10.83 -11.50 -5.40
N ARG A 177 -11.95 -11.40 -4.65
CA ARG A 177 -13.29 -11.72 -5.17
C ARG A 177 -13.68 -10.83 -6.33
N THR A 178 -13.56 -9.52 -6.18
CA THR A 178 -13.90 -8.55 -7.24
C THR A 178 -13.05 -8.80 -8.48
N ARG A 179 -11.76 -9.04 -8.32
CA ARG A 179 -10.87 -9.37 -9.42
C ARG A 179 -11.29 -10.64 -10.15
N ARG A 180 -11.67 -11.70 -9.44
CA ARG A 180 -12.18 -12.94 -10.05
C ARG A 180 -13.46 -12.69 -10.84
N LEU A 181 -14.40 -11.91 -10.29
CA LEU A 181 -15.64 -11.55 -10.95
C LEU A 181 -15.41 -10.73 -12.24
N VAL A 182 -14.54 -9.72 -12.18
CA VAL A 182 -14.20 -8.91 -13.35
C VAL A 182 -13.55 -9.76 -14.45
N ARG A 183 -12.61 -10.63 -14.08
CA ARG A 183 -12.00 -11.56 -15.05
C ARG A 183 -13.00 -12.51 -15.70
N ALA A 184 -13.92 -13.05 -14.91
CA ALA A 184 -14.97 -13.93 -15.43
C ALA A 184 -15.90 -13.19 -16.40
N ARG A 185 -16.21 -11.91 -16.14
CA ARG A 185 -16.99 -11.07 -17.06
C ARG A 185 -16.25 -10.78 -18.37
N LEU A 186 -14.98 -10.40 -18.28
CA LEU A 186 -14.13 -10.13 -19.45
C LEU A 186 -13.94 -11.38 -20.32
N ALA A 187 -13.77 -12.56 -19.70
CA ALA A 187 -13.69 -13.83 -20.41
C ALA A 187 -14.98 -14.15 -21.20
N LYS A 188 -16.16 -13.83 -20.65
CA LYS A 188 -17.44 -13.96 -21.37
C LYS A 188 -17.57 -13.00 -22.55
N GLN A 189 -16.84 -11.88 -22.54
CA GLN A 189 -16.77 -10.91 -23.64
C GLN A 189 -15.65 -11.20 -24.65
N GLY A 190 -15.00 -12.38 -24.55
CA GLY A 190 -13.91 -12.78 -25.43
C GLY A 190 -12.55 -12.12 -25.12
N VAL A 191 -12.47 -11.32 -24.04
CA VAL A 191 -11.23 -10.67 -23.62
C VAL A 191 -10.50 -11.58 -22.63
N VAL A 192 -9.47 -12.28 -23.08
CA VAL A 192 -8.60 -13.11 -22.23
C VAL A 192 -7.52 -12.24 -21.62
N VAL A 193 -7.59 -12.00 -20.32
CA VAL A 193 -6.51 -11.34 -19.57
C VAL A 193 -5.43 -12.37 -19.24
N PRO A 194 -4.24 -12.29 -19.82
CA PRO A 194 -3.20 -13.30 -19.65
C PRO A 194 -2.77 -13.43 -18.19
N PRO A 195 -2.37 -14.64 -17.75
CA PRO A 195 -1.80 -14.84 -16.43
C PRO A 195 -0.51 -14.02 -16.27
N ILE A 196 -0.15 -13.69 -15.00
CA ILE A 196 0.97 -12.79 -14.68
C ILE A 196 2.28 -13.26 -15.31
N ARG A 197 2.53 -14.58 -15.32
CA ARG A 197 3.76 -15.17 -15.89
C ARG A 197 3.88 -14.88 -17.39
N GLU A 198 2.81 -15.04 -18.15
CA GLU A 198 2.79 -14.77 -19.58
C GLU A 198 2.89 -13.27 -19.90
N ALA A 199 2.21 -12.44 -19.10
CA ALA A 199 2.32 -10.98 -19.23
C ALA A 199 3.75 -10.49 -18.94
N LEU A 200 4.44 -11.06 -17.95
CA LEU A 200 5.85 -10.78 -17.66
C LEU A 200 6.78 -11.21 -18.78
N ALA A 201 6.58 -12.44 -19.29
CA ALA A 201 7.38 -12.96 -20.39
C ALA A 201 7.21 -12.13 -21.67
N ARG A 202 5.98 -11.68 -21.96
CA ARG A 202 5.69 -10.81 -23.10
C ARG A 202 6.35 -9.43 -22.96
N ASP A 203 6.27 -8.82 -21.79
CA ASP A 203 6.91 -7.51 -21.50
C ASP A 203 8.44 -7.59 -21.64
N GLN A 204 9.05 -8.68 -21.15
CA GLN A 204 10.48 -8.92 -21.32
C GLN A 204 10.88 -9.11 -22.79
N ARG A 205 10.06 -9.82 -23.60
CA ARG A 205 10.31 -9.98 -25.04
C ARG A 205 10.25 -8.63 -25.75
N LEU A 206 9.20 -7.84 -25.51
CA LEU A 206 9.04 -6.52 -26.11
C LEU A 206 10.20 -5.57 -25.76
N ARG A 207 10.66 -5.58 -24.50
CA ARG A 207 11.82 -4.78 -24.08
C ARG A 207 13.12 -5.22 -24.75
N ARG A 208 13.29 -6.52 -24.99
CA ARG A 208 14.45 -7.06 -25.72
C ARG A 208 14.41 -6.65 -27.19
N GLU A 209 13.24 -6.71 -27.82
CA GLU A 209 13.05 -6.25 -29.21
C GLU A 209 13.30 -4.75 -29.34
N GLN A 210 12.76 -3.93 -28.43
CA GLN A 210 13.01 -2.49 -28.44
C GLN A 210 14.49 -2.13 -28.23
N ARG A 211 15.21 -2.87 -27.38
CA ARG A 211 16.66 -2.68 -27.23
C ARG A 211 17.39 -3.05 -28.53
N ARG A 212 17.08 -4.20 -29.12
CA ARG A 212 17.69 -4.62 -30.41
C ARG A 212 17.46 -3.61 -31.54
N LEU A 213 16.25 -3.04 -31.63
CA LEU A 213 15.95 -2.01 -32.62
C LEU A 213 16.75 -0.72 -32.37
N LYS A 214 16.86 -0.29 -31.11
CA LYS A 214 17.69 0.87 -30.75
C LYS A 214 19.19 0.65 -31.01
N ASP A 215 19.68 -0.54 -30.72
CA ASP A 215 21.08 -0.90 -30.97
C ASP A 215 21.36 -0.92 -32.49
N ALA A 216 20.44 -1.47 -33.32
CA ALA A 216 20.53 -1.46 -34.78
C ALA A 216 20.45 -0.03 -35.37
N GLU A 217 19.57 0.84 -34.84
CA GLU A 217 19.48 2.24 -35.22
C GLU A 217 20.76 3.02 -34.88
N SER A 218 21.38 2.70 -33.74
CA SER A 218 22.65 3.33 -33.35
C SER A 218 23.83 2.88 -34.22
N GLU A 219 23.85 1.62 -34.67
CA GLU A 219 24.87 1.11 -35.59
C GLU A 219 24.72 1.68 -37.00
N SER A 220 23.50 1.83 -37.53
CA SER A 220 23.26 2.43 -38.84
C SER A 220 23.54 3.94 -38.89
N GLY A 221 23.36 4.65 -37.78
CA GLY A 221 23.62 6.08 -37.69
C GLY A 221 25.13 6.46 -37.65
N TRP A 222 26.04 5.49 -37.57
CA TRP A 222 27.49 5.70 -37.62
C TRP A 222 28.02 5.64 -39.07
N ASP A 223 27.33 4.97 -39.98
CA ASP A 223 27.75 4.80 -41.37
C ASP A 223 27.40 6.01 -42.29
N GLU A 224 26.54 6.93 -41.85
CA GLU A 224 26.11 8.08 -42.61
C GLU A 224 26.89 9.40 -42.25
N ARG A 225 28.07 9.35 -41.68
CA ARG A 225 28.90 10.57 -41.56
C ARG A 225 29.67 10.76 -42.89
N PRO A 226 29.36 11.81 -43.65
CA PRO A 226 30.16 12.13 -44.83
C PRO A 226 31.56 12.55 -44.36
N ASP A 227 32.55 11.87 -44.93
CA ASP A 227 33.95 12.29 -44.84
C ASP A 227 34.09 13.71 -45.43
N SER A 228 34.29 14.66 -44.51
CA SER A 228 34.62 16.05 -44.90
C SER A 228 36.04 16.39 -44.46
#